data_f746f64da2ab00fa9ff18a04398f333e
#
_entry.id   f746f64da2ab00fa9ff18a04398f333e
#
_cell.length_a   1.000
_cell.length_b   1.000
_cell.length_c   1.000
_cell.angle_alpha   90.00
_cell.angle_beta   90.00
_cell.angle_gamma   90.00
#
_symmetry.space_group_name_H-M   'P 1'
#
loop_
_entity.id
_entity.type
_entity.pdbx_description
1 polymer ?
#
loop_
_entity_poly.entity_id
_entity_poly.type
_entity_poly.pdbx_seq_one_letter_code
_entity_poly.pdbx_strand_id
1 'polypeptide(L)'
;TRFLPPLDFTMISKTTLARKRLLVVGDSMLDRYWFGDTNRISPEAPVPVVRIVKNEDRLGGAANVALNIAELGASATLMSVIGNDDAGKSLQSLLAAAHIDDLSAVDNSVRTTVKLRVLARRQQLVRIDFEDHPAGEVLAALMATFEAKIADFDALVLSDYGKGGLDHIVHMIAAA
;
A
#
# COMPACT_ATOMS: atom_id res chain seq x y z
N THR A 1 -38.69 3.37 -2.90
CA THR A 1 -37.72 2.52 -2.20
C THR A 1 -37.49 1.31 -3.08
N ARG A 2 -36.37 1.28 -3.83
CA ARG A 2 -35.96 0.08 -4.58
C ARG A 2 -35.41 -0.93 -3.58
N PHE A 3 -36.10 -2.01 -3.33
CA PHE A 3 -35.57 -3.17 -2.64
C PHE A 3 -34.44 -3.76 -3.52
N LEU A 4 -33.22 -3.74 -3.01
CA LEU A 4 -32.16 -4.54 -3.59
C LEU A 4 -32.55 -6.03 -3.44
N PRO A 5 -32.36 -6.86 -4.48
CA PRO A 5 -32.57 -8.29 -4.33
C PRO A 5 -31.66 -8.84 -3.22
N PRO A 6 -32.08 -9.90 -2.50
CA PRO A 6 -31.22 -10.50 -1.50
C PRO A 6 -29.89 -10.87 -2.15
N LEU A 7 -28.79 -10.47 -1.51
CA LEU A 7 -27.44 -10.88 -1.91
C LEU A 7 -27.38 -12.41 -1.85
N ASP A 8 -27.27 -13.03 -3.02
CA ASP A 8 -27.00 -14.46 -3.11
C ASP A 8 -25.55 -14.66 -2.64
N PHE A 9 -25.38 -15.11 -1.40
CA PHE A 9 -24.08 -15.49 -0.82
C PHE A 9 -23.60 -16.84 -1.41
N THR A 10 -23.67 -16.99 -2.72
CA THR A 10 -22.95 -18.07 -3.39
C THR A 10 -21.48 -17.91 -3.02
N MET A 11 -20.91 -18.91 -2.40
CA MET A 11 -19.54 -18.92 -1.90
C MET A 11 -18.59 -18.40 -3.00
N ILE A 12 -17.93 -17.27 -2.76
CA ILE A 12 -16.89 -16.74 -3.64
C ILE A 12 -15.78 -17.78 -3.71
N SER A 13 -15.60 -18.40 -4.86
CA SER A 13 -14.56 -19.41 -5.06
C SER A 13 -13.31 -18.78 -5.71
N LYS A 14 -12.14 -19.37 -5.45
CA LYS A 14 -10.90 -18.94 -6.13
C LYS A 14 -11.03 -19.00 -7.65
N THR A 15 -11.77 -19.95 -8.19
CA THR A 15 -12.02 -20.07 -9.64
C THR A 15 -12.86 -18.93 -10.20
N THR A 16 -13.80 -18.40 -9.42
CA THR A 16 -14.59 -17.23 -9.79
C THR A 16 -13.73 -15.96 -9.74
N LEU A 17 -12.90 -15.82 -8.69
CA LEU A 17 -12.01 -14.68 -8.52
C LEU A 17 -10.89 -14.64 -9.56
N ALA A 18 -10.37 -15.78 -10.01
CA ALA A 18 -9.30 -15.84 -11.00
C ALA A 18 -9.62 -15.19 -12.36
N ARG A 19 -10.89 -14.91 -12.60
CA ARG A 19 -11.35 -14.21 -13.83
C ARG A 19 -11.63 -12.73 -13.59
N LYS A 20 -11.40 -12.23 -12.37
CA LYS A 20 -11.72 -10.87 -11.96
C LYS A 20 -10.46 -10.01 -11.90
N ARG A 21 -10.59 -8.80 -12.41
CA ARG A 21 -9.56 -7.76 -12.40
C ARG A 21 -10.00 -6.67 -11.43
N LEU A 22 -9.22 -6.47 -10.37
CA LEU A 22 -9.55 -5.48 -9.35
C LEU A 22 -8.49 -4.37 -9.35
N LEU A 23 -8.97 -3.13 -9.37
CA LEU A 23 -8.14 -1.96 -9.17
C LEU A 23 -8.18 -1.54 -7.70
N VAL A 24 -7.01 -1.42 -7.08
CA VAL A 24 -6.84 -0.81 -5.77
C VAL A 24 -6.21 0.55 -5.95
N VAL A 25 -6.90 1.60 -5.51
CA VAL A 25 -6.36 2.97 -5.52
C VAL A 25 -6.24 3.45 -4.09
N GLY A 26 -5.10 4.02 -3.72
CA GLY A 26 -4.95 4.55 -2.37
C GLY A 26 -3.52 4.74 -1.90
N ASP A 27 -3.40 4.96 -0.59
CA ASP A 27 -2.13 5.22 0.07
C ASP A 27 -1.36 3.92 0.28
N SER A 28 -0.38 3.65 -0.56
CA SER A 28 0.57 2.55 -0.35
C SER A 28 1.70 2.98 0.58
N MET A 29 2.24 2.03 1.29
CA MET A 29 3.39 2.25 2.18
C MET A 29 4.27 1.02 2.25
N LEU A 30 5.52 1.21 2.63
CA LEU A 30 6.45 0.15 2.94
C LEU A 30 6.46 -0.08 4.45
N ASP A 31 5.99 -1.23 4.89
CA ASP A 31 6.11 -1.68 6.28
C ASP A 31 7.49 -2.31 6.46
N ARG A 32 8.41 -1.57 7.07
CA ARG A 32 9.80 -2.00 7.32
C ARG A 32 9.97 -2.47 8.74
N TYR A 33 10.58 -3.65 8.91
CA TYR A 33 10.84 -4.26 10.19
C TYR A 33 12.35 -4.44 10.41
N TRP A 34 12.86 -3.87 11.47
CA TRP A 34 14.22 -4.08 11.93
C TRP A 34 14.19 -4.94 13.19
N PHE A 35 14.66 -6.16 13.07
CA PHE A 35 14.75 -7.09 14.18
C PHE A 35 16.15 -7.06 14.77
N GLY A 36 16.24 -6.95 16.09
CA GLY A 36 17.52 -6.85 16.76
C GLY A 36 17.50 -7.36 18.20
N ASP A 37 18.68 -7.25 18.82
CA ASP A 37 18.89 -7.54 20.22
C ASP A 37 19.20 -6.25 20.98
N THR A 38 18.70 -6.15 22.21
CA THR A 38 19.04 -5.05 23.13
C THR A 38 19.65 -5.63 24.40
N ASN A 39 20.96 -5.41 24.57
CA ASN A 39 21.74 -5.96 25.69
C ASN A 39 22.46 -4.88 26.49
N ARG A 40 22.36 -3.62 26.12
CA ARG A 40 23.02 -2.49 26.76
C ARG A 40 22.20 -1.21 26.65
N ILE A 41 22.43 -0.31 27.60
CA ILE A 41 21.99 1.07 27.56
C ILE A 41 23.03 1.92 26.86
N SER A 42 22.63 2.96 26.14
CA SER A 42 23.58 3.92 25.53
C SER A 42 24.35 4.69 26.62
N PRO A 43 25.64 4.96 26.43
CA PRO A 43 26.39 5.87 27.29
C PRO A 43 26.00 7.35 27.07
N GLU A 44 25.31 7.68 25.96
CA GLU A 44 24.97 9.06 25.60
C GLU A 44 23.61 9.49 26.17
N ALA A 45 22.71 8.52 26.43
CA ALA A 45 21.38 8.79 26.96
C ALA A 45 20.79 7.50 27.58
N PRO A 46 19.79 7.58 28.49
CA PRO A 46 19.18 6.42 29.14
C PRO A 46 18.22 5.68 28.19
N VAL A 47 18.71 5.31 27.01
CA VAL A 47 17.96 4.59 25.96
C VAL A 47 18.62 3.26 25.63
N PRO A 48 17.85 2.21 25.26
CA PRO A 48 18.42 0.94 24.84
C PRO A 48 19.14 1.08 23.49
N VAL A 49 20.27 0.40 23.35
CA VAL A 49 20.94 0.22 22.06
C VAL A 49 20.43 -1.06 21.42
N VAL A 50 19.84 -0.95 20.25
CA VAL A 50 19.38 -2.09 19.47
C VAL A 50 20.40 -2.42 18.39
N ARG A 51 20.95 -3.62 18.44
CA ARG A 51 21.83 -4.16 17.39
C ARG A 51 20.98 -4.92 16.39
N ILE A 52 20.80 -4.35 15.20
CA ILE A 52 19.99 -4.97 14.14
C ILE A 52 20.70 -6.21 13.60
N VAL A 53 19.94 -7.32 13.50
CA VAL A 53 20.41 -8.61 12.99
C VAL A 53 19.63 -9.06 11.74
N LYS A 54 18.43 -8.51 11.51
CA LYS A 54 17.60 -8.80 10.34
C LYS A 54 16.77 -7.57 9.99
N ASN A 55 16.57 -7.33 8.70
CA ASN A 55 15.55 -6.40 8.19
C ASN A 55 14.58 -7.16 7.30
N GLU A 56 13.36 -6.65 7.20
CA GLU A 56 12.30 -7.22 6.38
C GLU A 56 11.36 -6.10 5.93
N ASP A 57 11.08 -6.05 4.64
CA ASP A 57 10.13 -5.12 4.04
C ASP A 57 8.87 -5.86 3.62
N ARG A 58 7.70 -5.26 3.83
CA ARG A 58 6.38 -5.79 3.45
C ARG A 58 5.54 -4.71 2.80
N LEU A 59 4.62 -5.14 1.94
CA LEU A 59 3.60 -4.26 1.38
C LEU A 59 2.63 -3.82 2.50
N GLY A 60 2.40 -2.50 2.62
CA GLY A 60 1.49 -1.90 3.60
C GLY A 60 0.43 -1.01 2.93
N GLY A 61 -0.60 -0.62 3.68
CA GLY A 61 -1.69 0.22 3.18
C GLY A 61 -2.39 -0.39 1.97
N ALA A 62 -2.63 0.42 0.94
CA ALA A 62 -3.27 0.00 -0.30
C ALA A 62 -2.51 -1.15 -1.00
N ALA A 63 -1.17 -1.17 -0.92
CA ALA A 63 -0.36 -2.26 -1.47
C ALA A 63 -0.61 -3.60 -0.77
N ASN A 64 -0.86 -3.61 0.55
CA ASN A 64 -1.27 -4.82 1.27
C ASN A 64 -2.68 -5.27 0.89
N VAL A 65 -3.59 -4.34 0.58
CA VAL A 65 -4.93 -4.69 0.06
C VAL A 65 -4.80 -5.38 -1.29
N ALA A 66 -3.97 -4.86 -2.20
CA ALA A 66 -3.70 -5.48 -3.49
C ALA A 66 -3.07 -6.89 -3.34
N LEU A 67 -2.14 -7.06 -2.38
CA LEU A 67 -1.56 -8.37 -2.06
C LEU A 67 -2.64 -9.36 -1.61
N ASN A 68 -3.53 -8.97 -0.71
CA ASN A 68 -4.62 -9.83 -0.24
C ASN A 68 -5.55 -10.25 -1.39
N ILE A 69 -5.84 -9.34 -2.34
CA ILE A 69 -6.64 -9.65 -3.53
C ILE A 69 -5.92 -10.69 -4.42
N ALA A 70 -4.62 -10.52 -4.65
CA ALA A 70 -3.82 -11.46 -5.42
C ALA A 70 -3.76 -12.85 -4.76
N GLU A 71 -3.56 -12.92 -3.44
CA GLU A 71 -3.56 -14.16 -2.66
C GLU A 71 -4.92 -14.87 -2.67
N LEU A 72 -6.02 -14.13 -2.78
CA LEU A 72 -7.35 -14.69 -2.98
C LEU A 72 -7.57 -15.24 -4.39
N GLY A 73 -6.66 -14.96 -5.31
CA GLY A 73 -6.61 -15.50 -6.67
C GLY A 73 -7.19 -14.60 -7.76
N ALA A 74 -7.52 -13.35 -7.48
CA ALA A 74 -7.91 -12.37 -8.49
C ALA A 74 -6.68 -11.64 -9.07
N SER A 75 -6.80 -11.07 -10.27
CA SER A 75 -5.82 -10.12 -10.79
C SER A 75 -5.94 -8.80 -10.03
N ALA A 76 -4.86 -8.38 -9.39
CA ALA A 76 -4.79 -7.11 -8.68
C ALA A 76 -3.91 -6.11 -9.45
N THR A 77 -4.38 -4.87 -9.54
CA THR A 77 -3.61 -3.73 -10.00
C THR A 77 -3.61 -2.68 -8.91
N LEU A 78 -2.44 -2.16 -8.55
CA LEU A 78 -2.29 -1.06 -7.60
C LEU A 78 -2.11 0.26 -8.36
N MET A 79 -2.82 1.30 -7.92
CA MET A 79 -2.61 2.68 -8.33
C MET A 79 -2.40 3.53 -7.08
N SER A 80 -1.22 4.14 -6.96
CA SER A 80 -0.81 4.89 -5.78
C SER A 80 0.17 5.99 -6.16
N VAL A 81 0.70 6.72 -5.18
CA VAL A 81 1.86 7.61 -5.37
C VAL A 81 3.01 7.10 -4.52
N ILE A 82 4.19 7.04 -5.11
CA ILE A 82 5.44 6.66 -4.44
C ILE A 82 6.53 7.68 -4.76
N GLY A 83 7.54 7.80 -3.89
CA GLY A 83 8.73 8.59 -4.14
C GLY A 83 9.73 7.89 -5.07
N ASN A 84 10.63 8.66 -5.68
CA ASN A 84 11.76 8.12 -6.44
C ASN A 84 12.94 7.81 -5.50
N ASP A 85 12.73 6.85 -4.60
CA ASP A 85 13.70 6.49 -3.56
C ASP A 85 13.84 4.97 -3.41
N ASP A 86 14.71 4.52 -2.50
CA ASP A 86 14.95 3.09 -2.29
C ASP A 86 13.73 2.37 -1.72
N ALA A 87 12.89 3.06 -0.95
CA ALA A 87 11.65 2.49 -0.41
C ALA A 87 10.62 2.26 -1.52
N GLY A 88 10.49 3.21 -2.47
CA GLY A 88 9.66 3.06 -3.67
C GLY A 88 10.09 1.89 -4.54
N LYS A 89 11.39 1.76 -4.78
CA LYS A 89 11.96 0.61 -5.52
C LYS A 89 11.71 -0.73 -4.82
N SER A 90 11.85 -0.75 -3.48
CA SER A 90 11.54 -1.95 -2.68
C SER A 90 10.06 -2.31 -2.81
N LEU A 91 9.15 -1.32 -2.72
CA LEU A 91 7.71 -1.53 -2.87
C LEU A 91 7.39 -2.10 -4.26
N GLN A 92 7.91 -1.51 -5.33
CA GLN A 92 7.73 -1.99 -6.71
C GLN A 92 8.25 -3.43 -6.89
N SER A 93 9.41 -3.74 -6.30
CA SER A 93 9.97 -5.10 -6.35
C SER A 93 9.08 -6.12 -5.63
N LEU A 94 8.47 -5.74 -4.50
CA LEU A 94 7.53 -6.59 -3.77
C LEU A 94 6.22 -6.79 -4.53
N LEU A 95 5.69 -5.75 -5.20
CA LEU A 95 4.51 -5.86 -6.08
C LEU A 95 4.77 -6.82 -7.24
N ALA A 96 5.91 -6.66 -7.91
CA ALA A 96 6.31 -7.55 -9.01
C ALA A 96 6.46 -9.01 -8.56
N ALA A 97 7.07 -9.25 -7.39
CA ALA A 97 7.20 -10.59 -6.80
C ALA A 97 5.86 -11.22 -6.45
N ALA A 98 4.85 -10.40 -6.12
CA ALA A 98 3.49 -10.83 -5.84
C ALA A 98 2.59 -10.89 -7.09
N HIS A 99 3.13 -10.65 -8.29
CA HIS A 99 2.38 -10.58 -9.56
C HIS A 99 1.24 -9.56 -9.54
N ILE A 100 1.47 -8.41 -8.92
CA ILE A 100 0.54 -7.29 -8.87
C ILE A 100 0.99 -6.26 -9.90
N ASP A 101 0.08 -5.87 -10.81
CA ASP A 101 0.35 -4.80 -11.77
C ASP A 101 0.47 -3.45 -11.06
N ASP A 102 1.47 -2.66 -11.41
CA ASP A 102 1.76 -1.38 -10.79
C ASP A 102 1.48 -0.21 -11.75
N LEU A 103 0.51 0.61 -11.39
CA LEU A 103 0.17 1.88 -12.06
C LEU A 103 0.48 3.08 -11.14
N SER A 104 1.38 2.92 -10.17
CA SER A 104 1.73 4.01 -9.26
C SER A 104 2.46 5.15 -10.00
N ALA A 105 2.07 6.38 -9.70
CA ALA A 105 2.79 7.56 -10.12
C ALA A 105 4.03 7.77 -9.24
N VAL A 106 5.13 8.18 -9.87
CA VAL A 106 6.37 8.52 -9.15
C VAL A 106 6.45 10.02 -8.95
N ASP A 107 6.50 10.46 -7.70
CA ASP A 107 6.69 11.85 -7.31
C ASP A 107 8.13 12.08 -6.81
N ASN A 108 8.91 12.87 -7.54
CA ASN A 108 10.29 13.17 -7.18
C ASN A 108 10.44 14.15 -6.00
N SER A 109 9.35 14.78 -5.59
CA SER A 109 9.35 15.78 -4.51
C SER A 109 9.06 15.20 -3.12
N VAL A 110 8.60 13.95 -3.05
CA VAL A 110 8.22 13.29 -1.80
C VAL A 110 9.00 12.01 -1.57
N ARG A 111 9.05 11.59 -0.30
CA ARG A 111 9.52 10.25 0.07
C ARG A 111 8.36 9.27 -0.02
N THR A 112 8.67 8.04 -0.40
CA THR A 112 7.73 6.93 -0.23
C THR A 112 7.38 6.77 1.25
N THR A 113 6.09 6.62 1.55
CA THR A 113 5.64 6.40 2.93
C THR A 113 6.24 5.11 3.48
N VAL A 114 6.98 5.22 4.59
CA VAL A 114 7.58 4.08 5.29
C VAL A 114 7.15 4.07 6.74
N LYS A 115 6.73 2.92 7.23
CA LYS A 115 6.50 2.66 8.66
C LYS A 115 7.56 1.70 9.17
N LEU A 116 8.65 2.26 9.71
CA LEU A 116 9.76 1.50 10.28
C LEU A 116 9.45 1.08 11.70
N ARG A 117 9.44 -0.22 11.96
CA ARG A 117 9.27 -0.80 13.30
C ARG A 117 10.57 -1.43 13.76
N VAL A 118 11.07 -0.98 14.90
CA VAL A 118 12.25 -1.56 15.55
C VAL A 118 11.79 -2.53 16.63
N LEU A 119 12.18 -3.81 16.49
CA LEU A 119 11.78 -4.89 17.38
C LEU A 119 13.03 -5.49 18.06
N ALA A 120 12.91 -5.76 19.36
CA ALA A 120 13.88 -6.54 20.09
C ALA A 120 13.18 -7.50 21.05
N ARG A 121 13.71 -8.73 21.17
CA ARG A 121 13.16 -9.77 22.06
C ARG A 121 11.64 -9.97 21.93
N ARG A 122 11.10 -9.92 20.69
CA ARG A 122 9.66 -10.06 20.36
C ARG A 122 8.79 -8.85 20.78
N GLN A 123 9.38 -7.74 21.19
CA GLN A 123 8.67 -6.52 21.54
C GLN A 123 9.01 -5.40 20.55
N GLN A 124 8.00 -4.65 20.11
CA GLN A 124 8.22 -3.43 19.35
C GLN A 124 8.65 -2.33 20.33
N LEU A 125 9.83 -1.76 20.10
CA LEU A 125 10.41 -0.69 20.94
C LEU A 125 9.99 0.69 20.45
N VAL A 126 9.96 0.89 19.13
CA VAL A 126 9.62 2.18 18.52
C VAL A 126 9.08 1.94 17.11
N ARG A 127 8.22 2.86 16.64
CA ARG A 127 7.86 3.01 15.24
C ARG A 127 8.29 4.40 14.78
N ILE A 128 8.93 4.46 13.61
CA ILE A 128 9.36 5.68 12.97
C ILE A 128 8.62 5.78 11.64
N ASP A 129 7.86 6.86 11.45
CA ASP A 129 7.06 7.07 10.27
C ASP A 129 7.72 8.14 9.38
N PHE A 130 7.95 7.80 8.11
CA PHE A 130 8.38 8.72 7.06
C PHE A 130 7.19 8.89 6.14
N GLU A 131 6.67 10.11 6.01
CA GLU A 131 5.47 10.39 5.23
C GLU A 131 5.49 11.84 4.75
N ASP A 132 5.13 12.02 3.48
CA ASP A 132 4.98 13.31 2.84
C ASP A 132 3.66 13.30 2.04
N HIS A 133 3.11 14.47 1.74
CA HIS A 133 1.94 14.60 0.88
C HIS A 133 2.35 14.74 -0.59
N PRO A 134 1.71 13.99 -1.53
CA PRO A 134 1.99 14.08 -2.95
C PRO A 134 1.70 15.48 -3.52
N ALA A 135 2.45 15.86 -4.56
CA ALA A 135 2.21 17.10 -5.29
C ALA A 135 0.89 17.03 -6.07
N GLY A 136 0.15 18.15 -6.12
CA GLY A 136 -1.13 18.23 -6.80
C GLY A 136 -1.07 17.88 -8.30
N GLU A 137 0.05 18.17 -8.97
CA GLU A 137 0.27 17.82 -10.37
C GLU A 137 0.36 16.30 -10.57
N VAL A 138 1.00 15.58 -9.63
CA VAL A 138 1.10 14.12 -9.66
C VAL A 138 -0.27 13.50 -9.42
N LEU A 139 -1.06 14.05 -8.49
CA LEU A 139 -2.43 13.60 -8.22
C LEU A 139 -3.35 13.82 -9.42
N ALA A 140 -3.21 14.94 -10.14
CA ALA A 140 -3.97 15.19 -11.36
C ALA A 140 -3.61 14.20 -12.49
N ALA A 141 -2.33 13.86 -12.65
CA ALA A 141 -1.89 12.85 -13.60
C ALA A 141 -2.38 11.45 -13.22
N LEU A 142 -2.39 11.12 -11.92
CA LEU A 142 -2.95 9.87 -11.41
C LEU A 142 -4.45 9.78 -11.70
N MET A 143 -5.20 10.87 -11.49
CA MET A 143 -6.63 10.95 -11.78
C MET A 143 -6.92 10.73 -13.27
N ALA A 144 -6.15 11.34 -14.18
CA ALA A 144 -6.29 11.13 -15.62
C ALA A 144 -6.03 9.66 -16.00
N THR A 145 -5.04 9.02 -15.36
CA THR A 145 -4.75 7.59 -15.55
C THR A 145 -5.90 6.74 -15.03
N PHE A 146 -6.49 7.09 -13.89
CA PHE A 146 -7.65 6.41 -13.32
C PHE A 146 -8.85 6.44 -14.27
N GLU A 147 -9.24 7.62 -14.77
CA GLU A 147 -10.35 7.79 -15.71
C GLU A 147 -10.16 6.98 -17.00
N ALA A 148 -8.94 6.93 -17.51
CA ALA A 148 -8.61 6.18 -18.71
C ALA A 148 -8.65 4.66 -18.53
N LYS A 149 -8.52 4.18 -17.29
CA LYS A 149 -8.32 2.75 -17.01
C LYS A 149 -9.47 2.08 -16.25
N ILE A 150 -10.33 2.84 -15.55
CA ILE A 150 -11.34 2.27 -14.64
C ILE A 150 -12.27 1.28 -15.33
N ALA A 151 -12.63 1.51 -16.59
CA ALA A 151 -13.49 0.62 -17.35
C ALA A 151 -12.87 -0.77 -17.63
N ASP A 152 -11.57 -0.94 -17.45
CA ASP A 152 -10.87 -2.21 -17.63
C ASP A 152 -11.05 -3.17 -16.44
N PHE A 153 -11.65 -2.74 -15.34
CA PHE A 153 -11.71 -3.49 -14.09
C PHE A 153 -13.14 -3.91 -13.72
N ASP A 154 -13.26 -5.06 -13.07
CA ASP A 154 -14.55 -5.58 -12.58
C ASP A 154 -14.98 -4.95 -11.25
N ALA A 155 -14.00 -4.45 -10.45
CA ALA A 155 -14.27 -3.78 -9.18
C ALA A 155 -13.14 -2.82 -8.80
N LEU A 156 -13.52 -1.80 -8.02
CA LEU A 156 -12.63 -0.79 -7.46
C LEU A 156 -12.61 -0.90 -5.94
N VAL A 157 -11.40 -0.82 -5.36
CA VAL A 157 -11.18 -0.65 -3.92
C VAL A 157 -10.45 0.66 -3.69
N LEU A 158 -11.03 1.55 -2.90
CA LEU A 158 -10.39 2.80 -2.47
C LEU A 158 -9.88 2.61 -1.04
N SER A 159 -8.57 2.74 -0.83
CA SER A 159 -7.89 2.45 0.43
C SER A 159 -7.20 3.70 0.96
N ASP A 160 -7.95 4.46 1.78
CA ASP A 160 -7.56 5.77 2.31
C ASP A 160 -6.93 5.64 3.70
N TYR A 161 -5.70 6.12 3.84
CA TYR A 161 -4.97 6.24 5.11
C TYR A 161 -4.63 7.70 5.46
N GLY A 162 -5.23 8.68 4.74
CA GLY A 162 -5.03 10.10 4.98
C GLY A 162 -3.63 10.59 4.63
N LYS A 163 -3.00 10.00 3.58
CA LYS A 163 -1.68 10.42 3.11
C LYS A 163 -1.74 11.27 1.83
N GLY A 164 -2.94 11.62 1.38
CA GLY A 164 -3.18 12.51 0.24
C GLY A 164 -3.33 11.80 -1.10
N GLY A 165 -3.07 10.50 -1.20
CA GLY A 165 -3.23 9.74 -2.45
C GLY A 165 -4.67 9.68 -2.97
N LEU A 166 -5.65 9.95 -2.12
CA LEU A 166 -7.08 9.96 -2.43
C LEU A 166 -7.76 11.33 -2.27
N ASP A 167 -7.04 12.42 -2.44
CA ASP A 167 -7.62 13.78 -2.37
C ASP A 167 -8.77 13.99 -3.38
N HIS A 168 -8.78 13.23 -4.48
CA HIS A 168 -9.84 13.25 -5.49
C HIS A 168 -10.89 12.13 -5.32
N ILE A 169 -11.01 11.52 -4.14
CA ILE A 169 -11.86 10.34 -3.88
C ILE A 169 -13.32 10.53 -4.32
N VAL A 170 -13.90 11.70 -4.09
CA VAL A 170 -15.29 12.00 -4.51
C VAL A 170 -15.45 11.91 -6.02
N HIS A 171 -14.47 12.41 -6.77
CA HIS A 171 -14.47 12.31 -8.23
C HIS A 171 -14.26 10.86 -8.69
N MET A 172 -13.35 10.12 -8.05
CA MET A 172 -13.14 8.69 -8.35
C MET A 172 -14.40 7.86 -8.16
N ILE A 173 -15.14 8.09 -7.05
CA ILE A 173 -16.42 7.41 -6.77
C ILE A 173 -17.47 7.74 -7.83
N ALA A 174 -17.50 8.99 -8.31
CA ALA A 174 -18.47 9.41 -9.32
C ALA A 174 -18.14 8.88 -10.73
N ALA A 175 -16.87 8.60 -11.02
CA ALA A 175 -16.40 8.10 -12.31
C ALA A 175 -16.44 6.56 -12.42
N ALA A 176 -16.53 5.84 -11.28
CA ALA A 176 -16.59 4.37 -11.19
C ALA A 176 -18.03 3.86 -11.29
#